data_ccdce9f1a75fa49ad6e27e223b089a56
#
_entry.id   ccdce9f1a75fa49ad6e27e223b089a56
#
_cell.length_a   1.000
_cell.length_b   1.000
_cell.length_c   1.000
_cell.angle_alpha   90.00
_cell.angle_beta   90.00
_cell.angle_gamma   90.00
#
_symmetry.space_group_name_H-M   'P 1'
#
loop_
_entity.id
_entity.type
_entity.pdbx_description
1 polymer ?
#
loop_
_entity_poly.entity_id
_entity_poly.type
_entity_poly.pdbx_seq_one_letter_code
_entity_poly.pdbx_strand_id
1 'polypeptide(L)'
;MHFLAGTLVVVNLPALYKRYGLPWITVSGAATLAVGVYGWSIANQPWQLFIAAALSGFGWVTMGAAAVNATISPWFVSKRPGALAMAYNGASIGGVVFSSGWVYLIDRFGFSLAGVVVGVLSTGVIALLAFGVFRFRPEHLGQHPDDIRQTTTELPPFQDTAPITLRSNRPFLTLAAAMSLGLFAQIGLISQLFLLLIDHVTQQTAGMAMGVATCSAIFGRFLSSRLLAPGTCRRHVACLSYACQCLGCVVLMFIGTSPALLCAGMILFGVGIGNATSLPPLIAQAEFPRHQVARVVTLIVAIAQGCYAFAPALFGGVRTLFNGPDSDLIALALAASIQAAAILVLISTRPHGKP
;
A
#
# COMPACT_ATOMS: atom_id res chain seq x y z
N MET A 1 8.33 -13.45 -6.47
CA MET A 1 7.46 -13.69 -7.68
C MET A 1 6.13 -12.95 -7.60
N HIS A 2 5.35 -13.04 -6.52
CA HIS A 2 4.04 -12.38 -6.39
C HIS A 2 4.08 -10.87 -6.75
N PHE A 3 4.92 -10.09 -6.08
CA PHE A 3 5.03 -8.65 -6.35
C PHE A 3 5.61 -8.32 -7.73
N LEU A 4 6.56 -9.12 -8.23
CA LEU A 4 7.12 -8.91 -9.57
C LEU A 4 6.08 -9.13 -10.66
N ALA A 5 5.30 -10.21 -10.57
CA ALA A 5 4.19 -10.48 -11.48
C ALA A 5 3.14 -9.35 -11.43
N GLY A 6 2.81 -8.87 -10.23
CA GLY A 6 1.92 -7.73 -10.05
C GLY A 6 2.44 -6.45 -10.70
N THR A 7 3.75 -6.21 -10.70
CA THR A 7 4.34 -5.02 -11.33
C THR A 7 4.04 -4.96 -12.84
N LEU A 8 4.05 -6.10 -13.53
CA LEU A 8 3.71 -6.18 -14.96
C LEU A 8 2.24 -5.80 -15.21
N VAL A 9 1.36 -6.18 -14.30
CA VAL A 9 -0.08 -5.86 -14.44
C VAL A 9 -0.34 -4.40 -14.11
N VAL A 10 0.25 -3.84 -13.04
CA VAL A 10 -0.03 -2.47 -12.62
C VAL A 10 0.36 -1.44 -13.67
N VAL A 11 1.45 -1.67 -14.40
CA VAL A 11 1.87 -0.79 -15.51
C VAL A 11 0.80 -0.73 -16.61
N ASN A 12 0.17 -1.87 -16.89
CA ASN A 12 -0.84 -2.01 -17.95
C ASN A 12 -2.28 -1.76 -17.46
N LEU A 13 -2.48 -1.56 -16.15
CA LEU A 13 -3.80 -1.47 -15.54
C LEU A 13 -4.70 -0.37 -16.16
N PRO A 14 -4.20 0.85 -16.47
CA PRO A 14 -5.03 1.86 -17.13
C PRO A 14 -5.52 1.43 -18.53
N ALA A 15 -4.67 0.74 -19.30
CA ALA A 15 -5.04 0.22 -20.62
C ALA A 15 -6.08 -0.90 -20.53
N LEU A 16 -5.92 -1.78 -19.51
CA LEU A 16 -6.87 -2.85 -19.24
C LEU A 16 -8.24 -2.30 -18.84
N TYR A 17 -8.29 -1.29 -17.98
CA TYR A 17 -9.54 -0.61 -17.61
C TYR A 17 -10.22 0.08 -18.79
N LYS A 18 -9.44 0.69 -19.68
CA LYS A 18 -9.98 1.32 -20.89
C LYS A 18 -10.58 0.29 -21.85
N ARG A 19 -9.96 -0.90 -21.96
CA ARG A 19 -10.37 -1.96 -22.91
C ARG A 19 -11.52 -2.81 -22.38
N TYR A 20 -11.49 -3.23 -21.13
CA TYR A 20 -12.40 -4.23 -20.57
C TYR A 20 -13.33 -3.64 -19.49
N GLY A 21 -13.07 -2.43 -19.02
CA GLY A 21 -13.79 -1.80 -17.94
C GLY A 21 -13.33 -2.23 -16.54
N LEU A 22 -13.59 -1.38 -15.57
CA LEU A 22 -13.21 -1.59 -14.17
C LEU A 22 -13.83 -2.88 -13.57
N PRO A 23 -15.15 -3.18 -13.74
CA PRO A 23 -15.77 -4.34 -13.12
C PRO A 23 -15.13 -5.66 -13.55
N TRP A 24 -14.95 -5.86 -14.85
CA TRP A 24 -14.39 -7.11 -15.38
C TRP A 24 -12.96 -7.34 -14.93
N ILE A 25 -12.12 -6.31 -14.93
CA ILE A 25 -10.72 -6.43 -14.49
C ILE A 25 -10.66 -6.72 -12.99
N THR A 26 -11.51 -6.10 -12.18
CA THR A 26 -11.52 -6.35 -10.73
C THR A 26 -11.96 -7.79 -10.42
N VAL A 27 -13.03 -8.28 -11.07
CA VAL A 27 -13.53 -9.65 -10.84
C VAL A 27 -12.55 -10.70 -11.35
N SER A 28 -11.99 -10.50 -12.55
CA SER A 28 -10.97 -11.43 -13.09
C SER A 28 -9.74 -11.49 -12.21
N GLY A 29 -9.34 -10.35 -11.64
CA GLY A 29 -8.25 -10.29 -10.69
C GLY A 29 -8.54 -11.00 -9.37
N ALA A 30 -9.76 -10.84 -8.82
CA ALA A 30 -10.16 -11.55 -7.62
C ALA A 30 -10.16 -13.08 -7.84
N ALA A 31 -10.68 -13.53 -8.98
CA ALA A 31 -10.66 -14.94 -9.36
C ALA A 31 -9.22 -15.47 -9.54
N THR A 32 -8.36 -14.70 -10.21
CA THR A 32 -6.95 -15.08 -10.40
C THR A 32 -6.19 -15.11 -9.07
N LEU A 33 -6.48 -14.19 -8.14
CA LEU A 33 -5.93 -14.23 -6.79
C LEU A 33 -6.37 -15.50 -6.04
N ALA A 34 -7.67 -15.83 -6.10
CA ALA A 34 -8.21 -17.03 -5.48
C ALA A 34 -7.57 -18.32 -6.01
N VAL A 35 -7.42 -18.44 -7.35
CA VAL A 35 -6.72 -19.55 -7.99
C VAL A 35 -5.26 -19.62 -7.54
N GLY A 36 -4.56 -18.47 -7.45
CA GLY A 36 -3.20 -18.41 -6.96
C GLY A 36 -3.05 -18.88 -5.52
N VAL A 37 -3.95 -18.44 -4.62
CA VAL A 37 -3.95 -18.88 -3.21
C VAL A 37 -4.25 -20.37 -3.07
N TYR A 38 -5.21 -20.88 -3.84
CA TYR A 38 -5.44 -22.32 -3.92
C TYR A 38 -4.19 -23.06 -4.41
N GLY A 39 -3.53 -22.56 -5.46
CA GLY A 39 -2.29 -23.12 -5.96
C GLY A 39 -1.17 -23.18 -4.91
N TRP A 40 -1.08 -22.20 -3.98
CA TRP A 40 -0.14 -22.27 -2.86
C TRP A 40 -0.44 -23.45 -1.93
N SER A 41 -1.71 -23.78 -1.74
CA SER A 41 -2.12 -24.83 -0.80
C SER A 41 -1.86 -26.24 -1.33
N ILE A 42 -1.76 -26.42 -2.65
CA ILE A 42 -1.55 -27.73 -3.30
C ILE A 42 -0.14 -27.89 -3.85
N ALA A 43 0.70 -26.85 -3.77
CA ALA A 43 2.05 -26.88 -4.31
C ALA A 43 2.95 -27.84 -3.53
N ASN A 44 3.49 -28.85 -4.21
CA ASN A 44 4.43 -29.84 -3.68
C ASN A 44 5.87 -29.64 -4.19
N GLN A 45 6.05 -28.73 -5.15
CA GLN A 45 7.32 -28.43 -5.78
C GLN A 45 7.54 -26.90 -5.84
N PRO A 46 8.77 -26.39 -5.70
CA PRO A 46 9.06 -24.96 -5.72
C PRO A 46 8.54 -24.23 -6.98
N TRP A 47 8.63 -24.86 -8.16
CA TRP A 47 8.16 -24.24 -9.40
C TRP A 47 6.64 -24.04 -9.43
N GLN A 48 5.86 -24.94 -8.81
CA GLN A 48 4.40 -24.81 -8.67
C GLN A 48 4.07 -23.60 -7.79
N LEU A 49 4.82 -23.42 -6.69
CA LEU A 49 4.69 -22.27 -5.81
C LEU A 49 5.00 -20.95 -6.53
N PHE A 50 6.01 -20.94 -7.43
CA PHE A 50 6.32 -19.75 -8.22
C PHE A 50 5.20 -19.39 -9.20
N ILE A 51 4.58 -20.39 -9.86
CA ILE A 51 3.42 -20.16 -10.73
C ILE A 51 2.23 -19.64 -9.92
N ALA A 52 1.91 -20.29 -8.82
CA ALA A 52 0.83 -19.86 -7.92
C ALA A 52 1.06 -18.43 -7.37
N ALA A 53 2.30 -18.11 -7.01
CA ALA A 53 2.69 -16.77 -6.58
C ALA A 53 2.56 -15.74 -7.71
N ALA A 54 2.88 -16.08 -8.95
CA ALA A 54 2.68 -15.21 -10.11
C ALA A 54 1.19 -14.94 -10.36
N LEU A 55 0.36 -15.99 -10.35
CA LEU A 55 -1.10 -15.87 -10.52
C LEU A 55 -1.72 -14.98 -9.46
N SER A 56 -1.39 -15.24 -8.19
CA SER A 56 -1.91 -14.40 -7.09
C SER A 56 -1.42 -12.95 -7.17
N GLY A 57 -0.19 -12.72 -7.64
CA GLY A 57 0.37 -11.39 -7.87
C GLY A 57 -0.36 -10.63 -8.98
N PHE A 58 -0.70 -11.28 -10.08
CA PHE A 58 -1.52 -10.69 -11.14
C PHE A 58 -2.89 -10.24 -10.62
N GLY A 59 -3.54 -11.08 -9.82
CA GLY A 59 -4.85 -10.77 -9.25
C GLY A 59 -4.81 -9.67 -8.20
N TRP A 60 -3.85 -9.71 -7.28
CA TRP A 60 -3.77 -8.78 -6.14
C TRP A 60 -3.72 -7.31 -6.56
N VAL A 61 -3.02 -6.99 -7.63
CA VAL A 61 -2.83 -5.60 -8.10
C VAL A 61 -4.13 -4.96 -8.59
N THR A 62 -5.06 -5.74 -9.12
CA THR A 62 -6.36 -5.20 -9.59
C THR A 62 -7.27 -4.70 -8.47
N MET A 63 -6.91 -4.98 -7.21
CA MET A 63 -7.57 -4.53 -5.99
C MET A 63 -6.64 -3.69 -5.10
N GLY A 64 -5.39 -3.48 -5.54
CA GLY A 64 -4.37 -2.74 -4.82
C GLY A 64 -4.52 -1.21 -4.90
N ALA A 65 -3.47 -0.51 -4.46
CA ALA A 65 -3.48 0.95 -4.33
C ALA A 65 -3.83 1.70 -5.63
N ALA A 66 -3.32 1.24 -6.78
CA ALA A 66 -3.62 1.85 -8.07
C ALA A 66 -5.09 1.68 -8.45
N ALA A 67 -5.67 0.51 -8.19
CA ALA A 67 -7.07 0.21 -8.45
C ALA A 67 -8.01 1.03 -7.55
N VAL A 68 -7.72 1.09 -6.25
CA VAL A 68 -8.47 1.91 -5.29
C VAL A 68 -8.46 3.38 -5.71
N ASN A 69 -7.28 3.90 -6.07
CA ASN A 69 -7.17 5.28 -6.55
C ASN A 69 -7.98 5.50 -7.85
N ALA A 70 -7.93 4.56 -8.80
CA ALA A 70 -8.69 4.66 -10.05
C ALA A 70 -10.21 4.64 -9.83
N THR A 71 -10.68 3.88 -8.83
CA THR A 71 -12.11 3.79 -8.47
C THR A 71 -12.61 5.07 -7.79
N ILE A 72 -11.81 5.64 -6.88
CA ILE A 72 -12.21 6.79 -6.06
C ILE A 72 -12.01 8.12 -6.78
N SER A 73 -10.98 8.23 -7.62
CA SER A 73 -10.61 9.50 -8.24
C SER A 73 -11.71 10.20 -9.06
N PRO A 74 -12.62 9.51 -9.75
CA PRO A 74 -13.71 10.17 -10.47
C PRO A 74 -14.77 10.82 -9.56
N TRP A 75 -14.93 10.32 -8.32
CA TRP A 75 -15.98 10.75 -7.40
C TRP A 75 -15.56 11.92 -6.48
N PHE A 76 -14.25 11.98 -6.13
CA PHE A 76 -13.76 12.91 -5.13
C PHE A 76 -12.57 13.73 -5.65
N VAL A 77 -12.61 15.04 -5.44
CA VAL A 77 -11.56 16.01 -5.74
C VAL A 77 -11.02 16.60 -4.46
N SER A 78 -11.80 17.39 -3.73
CA SER A 78 -11.37 18.03 -2.47
C SER A 78 -11.38 17.06 -1.29
N LYS A 79 -12.42 16.20 -1.19
CA LYS A 79 -12.56 15.20 -0.13
C LYS A 79 -11.80 13.90 -0.38
N ARG A 80 -11.02 13.82 -1.46
CA ARG A 80 -10.27 12.63 -1.85
C ARG A 80 -9.30 12.11 -0.77
N PRO A 81 -8.58 12.91 0.03
CA PRO A 81 -7.75 12.40 1.11
C PRO A 81 -8.51 11.53 2.10
N GLY A 82 -9.68 12.02 2.54
CA GLY A 82 -10.56 11.27 3.44
C GLY A 82 -11.14 10.00 2.81
N ALA A 83 -11.59 10.10 1.55
CA ALA A 83 -12.14 8.95 0.81
C ALA A 83 -11.10 7.84 0.61
N LEU A 84 -9.86 8.19 0.24
CA LEU A 84 -8.77 7.23 0.13
C LEU A 84 -8.38 6.64 1.48
N ALA A 85 -8.30 7.45 2.53
CA ALA A 85 -8.01 6.94 3.88
C ALA A 85 -9.07 5.93 4.33
N MET A 86 -10.36 6.20 4.09
CA MET A 86 -11.46 5.29 4.41
C MET A 86 -11.35 3.98 3.61
N ALA A 87 -11.08 4.05 2.31
CA ALA A 87 -10.94 2.87 1.46
C ALA A 87 -9.76 1.99 1.89
N TYR A 88 -8.62 2.60 2.22
CA TYR A 88 -7.45 1.84 2.70
C TYR A 88 -7.62 1.28 4.12
N ASN A 89 -8.49 1.86 4.95
CA ASN A 89 -8.83 1.28 6.24
C ASN A 89 -9.54 -0.07 6.09
N GLY A 90 -10.25 -0.30 4.98
CA GLY A 90 -10.80 -1.61 4.63
C GLY A 90 -9.74 -2.71 4.59
N ALA A 91 -8.53 -2.41 4.09
CA ALA A 91 -7.43 -3.39 4.10
C ALA A 91 -6.97 -3.76 5.52
N SER A 92 -6.95 -2.80 6.45
CA SER A 92 -6.59 -3.07 7.86
C SER A 92 -7.69 -3.85 8.59
N ILE A 93 -8.96 -3.50 8.38
CA ILE A 93 -10.11 -4.25 8.90
C ILE A 93 -10.09 -5.68 8.34
N GLY A 94 -9.84 -5.82 7.03
CA GLY A 94 -9.66 -7.12 6.39
C GLY A 94 -8.53 -7.93 7.04
N GLY A 95 -7.39 -7.31 7.35
CA GLY A 95 -6.29 -7.96 8.07
C GLY A 95 -6.71 -8.51 9.43
N VAL A 96 -7.49 -7.77 10.20
CA VAL A 96 -8.00 -8.22 11.51
C VAL A 96 -9.01 -9.37 11.36
N VAL A 97 -9.98 -9.23 10.48
CA VAL A 97 -11.06 -10.21 10.28
C VAL A 97 -10.51 -11.52 9.68
N PHE A 98 -9.71 -11.39 8.61
CA PHE A 98 -9.20 -12.57 7.92
C PHE A 98 -8.08 -13.28 8.66
N SER A 99 -7.26 -12.60 9.48
CA SER A 99 -6.23 -13.30 10.26
C SER A 99 -6.84 -14.35 11.19
N SER A 100 -7.86 -13.99 11.95
CA SER A 100 -8.58 -14.94 12.82
C SER A 100 -9.42 -15.93 12.03
N GLY A 101 -10.07 -15.48 10.95
CA GLY A 101 -10.89 -16.32 10.08
C GLY A 101 -10.08 -17.40 9.37
N TRP A 102 -8.87 -17.07 8.89
CA TRP A 102 -7.97 -18.05 8.25
C TRP A 102 -7.54 -19.15 9.23
N VAL A 103 -7.13 -18.80 10.44
CA VAL A 103 -6.74 -19.79 11.47
C VAL A 103 -7.90 -20.76 11.72
N TYR A 104 -9.09 -20.24 11.99
CA TYR A 104 -10.27 -21.07 12.23
C TYR A 104 -10.60 -22.01 11.06
N LEU A 105 -10.58 -21.49 9.83
CA LEU A 105 -10.89 -22.28 8.64
C LEU A 105 -9.83 -23.35 8.35
N ILE A 106 -8.55 -22.99 8.53
CA ILE A 106 -7.44 -23.93 8.30
C ILE A 106 -7.47 -25.06 9.33
N ASP A 107 -7.73 -24.76 10.60
CA ASP A 107 -7.82 -25.75 11.67
C ASP A 107 -9.00 -26.73 11.45
N ARG A 108 -10.12 -26.24 10.90
CA ARG A 108 -11.31 -27.05 10.66
C ARG A 108 -11.28 -27.86 9.37
N PHE A 109 -10.76 -27.27 8.29
CA PHE A 109 -10.94 -27.78 6.94
C PHE A 109 -9.63 -28.02 6.18
N GLY A 110 -8.50 -27.67 6.81
CA GLY A 110 -7.20 -27.65 6.13
C GLY A 110 -7.04 -26.47 5.17
N PHE A 111 -5.78 -26.19 4.78
CA PHE A 111 -5.45 -25.00 4.01
C PHE A 111 -6.09 -24.97 2.62
N SER A 112 -6.17 -26.10 1.92
CA SER A 112 -6.72 -26.16 0.56
C SER A 112 -8.20 -25.80 0.52
N LEU A 113 -9.03 -26.40 1.39
CA LEU A 113 -10.46 -26.10 1.41
C LEU A 113 -10.74 -24.71 1.96
N ALA A 114 -9.98 -24.26 2.97
CA ALA A 114 -10.04 -22.88 3.46
C ALA A 114 -9.75 -21.88 2.32
N GLY A 115 -8.73 -22.15 1.49
CA GLY A 115 -8.39 -21.33 0.33
C GLY A 115 -9.52 -21.25 -0.70
N VAL A 116 -10.18 -22.36 -0.98
CA VAL A 116 -11.34 -22.40 -1.88
C VAL A 116 -12.51 -21.61 -1.30
N VAL A 117 -12.87 -21.82 -0.04
CA VAL A 117 -14.00 -21.12 0.62
C VAL A 117 -13.78 -19.62 0.62
N VAL A 118 -12.62 -19.17 1.09
CA VAL A 118 -12.30 -17.72 1.12
C VAL A 118 -12.21 -17.14 -0.30
N GLY A 119 -11.62 -17.89 -1.24
CA GLY A 119 -11.49 -17.47 -2.63
C GLY A 119 -12.84 -17.28 -3.32
N VAL A 120 -13.75 -18.24 -3.19
CA VAL A 120 -15.11 -18.18 -3.75
C VAL A 120 -15.91 -17.05 -3.11
N LEU A 121 -15.90 -16.97 -1.77
CA LEU A 121 -16.62 -15.93 -1.04
C LEU A 121 -16.12 -14.53 -1.43
N SER A 122 -14.80 -14.32 -1.41
CA SER A 122 -14.21 -13.03 -1.75
C SER A 122 -14.49 -12.65 -3.21
N THR A 123 -14.35 -13.59 -4.15
CA THR A 123 -14.64 -13.36 -5.57
C THR A 123 -16.12 -13.03 -5.77
N GLY A 124 -17.03 -13.74 -5.09
CA GLY A 124 -18.48 -13.48 -5.15
C GLY A 124 -18.83 -12.08 -4.62
N VAL A 125 -18.32 -11.70 -3.46
CA VAL A 125 -18.54 -10.35 -2.88
C VAL A 125 -17.97 -9.28 -3.81
N ILE A 126 -16.76 -9.47 -4.34
CA ILE A 126 -16.14 -8.52 -5.27
C ILE A 126 -16.94 -8.42 -6.57
N ALA A 127 -17.47 -9.52 -7.09
CA ALA A 127 -18.33 -9.51 -8.27
C ALA A 127 -19.61 -8.73 -8.03
N LEU A 128 -20.27 -8.92 -6.90
CA LEU A 128 -21.46 -8.15 -6.52
C LEU A 128 -21.14 -6.66 -6.43
N LEU A 129 -20.05 -6.27 -5.80
CA LEU A 129 -19.63 -4.87 -5.69
C LEU A 129 -19.22 -4.28 -7.05
N ALA A 130 -18.47 -5.05 -7.86
CA ALA A 130 -17.99 -4.60 -9.15
C ALA A 130 -19.13 -4.31 -10.13
N PHE A 131 -20.10 -5.20 -10.23
CA PHE A 131 -21.24 -5.02 -11.13
C PHE A 131 -22.37 -4.22 -10.50
N GLY A 132 -22.52 -4.20 -9.16
CA GLY A 132 -23.54 -3.43 -8.47
C GLY A 132 -23.15 -1.97 -8.24
N VAL A 133 -21.86 -1.70 -7.98
CA VAL A 133 -21.39 -0.36 -7.54
C VAL A 133 -20.32 0.21 -8.47
N PHE A 134 -19.21 -0.52 -8.72
CA PHE A 134 -18.04 0.04 -9.39
C PHE A 134 -18.24 0.29 -10.88
N ARG A 135 -19.30 -0.24 -11.49
CA ARG A 135 -19.66 0.05 -12.89
C ARG A 135 -20.13 1.49 -13.10
N PHE A 136 -20.62 2.13 -12.04
CA PHE A 136 -21.15 3.49 -12.15
C PHE A 136 -20.01 4.51 -12.06
N ARG A 137 -20.19 5.60 -12.78
CA ARG A 137 -19.39 6.82 -12.69
C ARG A 137 -20.29 8.00 -12.38
N PRO A 138 -19.77 9.10 -11.81
CA PRO A 138 -20.58 10.28 -11.52
C PRO A 138 -21.39 10.74 -12.73
N GLU A 139 -20.77 10.73 -13.92
CA GLU A 139 -21.39 11.17 -15.16
C GLU A 139 -22.62 10.31 -15.53
N HIS A 140 -22.58 9.00 -15.25
CA HIS A 140 -23.71 8.09 -15.51
C HIS A 140 -24.91 8.35 -14.63
N LEU A 141 -24.71 8.99 -13.48
CA LEU A 141 -25.74 9.32 -12.51
C LEU A 141 -26.11 10.81 -12.53
N GLY A 142 -25.60 11.58 -13.50
CA GLY A 142 -25.80 13.03 -13.57
C GLY A 142 -25.21 13.78 -12.37
N GLN A 143 -24.24 13.17 -11.67
CA GLN A 143 -23.56 13.77 -10.52
C GLN A 143 -22.21 14.37 -10.93
N HIS A 144 -21.82 15.41 -10.24
CA HIS A 144 -20.49 16.00 -10.38
C HIS A 144 -19.61 15.56 -9.20
N PRO A 145 -18.28 15.42 -9.40
CA PRO A 145 -17.35 15.22 -8.29
C PRO A 145 -17.52 16.32 -7.24
N ASP A 146 -17.25 16.00 -5.98
CA ASP A 146 -17.26 16.98 -4.91
C ASP A 146 -16.38 18.19 -5.26
N ASP A 147 -16.91 19.40 -5.13
CA ASP A 147 -16.27 20.70 -5.38
C ASP A 147 -16.44 21.32 -6.78
N ILE A 148 -17.11 20.67 -7.71
CA ILE A 148 -17.57 21.37 -8.91
C ILE A 148 -19.00 21.88 -8.65
N ARG A 149 -19.18 22.80 -7.71
CA ARG A 149 -20.25 23.77 -7.84
C ARG A 149 -19.94 24.56 -9.10
N GLN A 150 -20.90 24.62 -10.02
CA GLN A 150 -20.89 25.47 -11.20
C GLN A 150 -20.60 26.93 -10.82
N THR A 151 -19.35 27.25 -10.54
CA THR A 151 -18.90 28.58 -10.84
C THR A 151 -18.73 28.54 -12.35
N THR A 152 -19.69 29.15 -13.04
CA THR A 152 -19.67 29.51 -14.46
C THR A 152 -18.54 30.51 -14.74
N THR A 153 -17.37 30.28 -14.22
CA THR A 153 -16.16 30.89 -14.67
C THR A 153 -15.55 29.88 -15.63
N GLU A 154 -15.63 30.19 -16.90
CA GLU A 154 -14.96 29.47 -17.98
C GLU A 154 -13.57 29.10 -17.48
N LEU A 155 -13.35 27.80 -17.25
CA LEU A 155 -12.01 27.28 -17.00
C LEU A 155 -11.16 27.76 -18.18
N PRO A 156 -10.02 28.45 -17.95
CA PRO A 156 -9.17 28.86 -19.06
C PRO A 156 -8.93 27.66 -19.95
N PRO A 157 -8.97 27.84 -21.29
CA PRO A 157 -8.82 26.76 -22.24
C PRO A 157 -7.60 25.94 -21.85
N PHE A 158 -7.79 24.61 -21.82
CA PHE A 158 -6.73 23.66 -21.55
C PHE A 158 -5.53 24.03 -22.43
N GLN A 159 -4.54 24.67 -21.85
CA GLN A 159 -3.25 24.76 -22.52
C GLN A 159 -2.76 23.33 -22.60
N ASP A 160 -2.67 22.80 -23.82
CA ASP A 160 -1.97 21.57 -24.15
C ASP A 160 -0.50 21.74 -23.73
N THR A 161 -0.24 21.66 -22.45
CA THR A 161 1.12 21.60 -21.95
C THR A 161 1.70 20.27 -22.44
N ALA A 162 2.75 20.39 -23.24
CA ALA A 162 3.47 19.26 -23.82
C ALA A 162 3.66 18.15 -22.78
N PRO A 163 3.59 16.88 -23.17
CA PRO A 163 3.69 15.77 -22.25
C PRO A 163 5.00 15.87 -21.47
N ILE A 164 4.89 16.06 -20.15
CA ILE A 164 6.06 16.16 -19.27
C ILE A 164 6.87 14.87 -19.42
N THR A 165 8.14 15.00 -19.76
CA THR A 165 9.07 13.88 -19.83
C THR A 165 9.37 13.43 -18.41
N LEU A 166 8.64 12.42 -17.90
CA LEU A 166 8.73 11.96 -16.52
C LEU A 166 10.14 11.50 -16.12
N ARG A 167 10.95 11.02 -17.08
CA ARG A 167 12.33 10.55 -16.83
C ARG A 167 13.28 11.63 -16.29
N SER A 168 13.03 12.90 -16.61
CA SER A 168 13.84 14.04 -16.14
C SER A 168 13.12 14.93 -15.14
N ASN A 169 11.88 14.56 -14.77
CA ASN A 169 11.07 15.36 -13.86
C ASN A 169 11.46 15.07 -12.41
N ARG A 170 12.16 16.02 -11.75
CA ARG A 170 12.62 15.89 -10.36
C ARG A 170 11.49 15.55 -9.36
N PRO A 171 10.32 16.23 -9.37
CA PRO A 171 9.19 15.87 -8.50
C PRO A 171 8.75 14.41 -8.66
N PHE A 172 8.69 13.88 -9.88
CA PHE A 172 8.36 12.49 -10.14
C PHE A 172 9.43 11.53 -9.61
N LEU A 173 10.69 11.78 -9.92
CA LEU A 173 11.80 10.91 -9.53
C LEU A 173 11.94 10.82 -8.01
N THR A 174 11.87 11.97 -7.31
CA THR A 174 11.97 11.99 -5.85
C THR A 174 10.77 11.35 -5.18
N LEU A 175 9.56 11.51 -5.71
CA LEU A 175 8.38 10.86 -5.18
C LEU A 175 8.43 9.34 -5.40
N ALA A 176 8.82 8.89 -6.60
CA ALA A 176 8.97 7.48 -6.91
C ALA A 176 10.07 6.81 -6.05
N ALA A 177 11.22 7.47 -5.92
CA ALA A 177 12.34 6.97 -5.12
C ALA A 177 11.97 6.90 -3.62
N ALA A 178 11.35 7.95 -3.07
CA ALA A 178 10.96 7.96 -1.66
C ALA A 178 9.88 6.92 -1.35
N MET A 179 8.89 6.74 -2.22
CA MET A 179 7.89 5.69 -2.06
C MET A 179 8.53 4.29 -2.15
N SER A 180 9.46 4.10 -3.09
CA SER A 180 10.17 2.83 -3.24
C SER A 180 10.99 2.49 -2.00
N LEU A 181 11.78 3.43 -1.49
CA LEU A 181 12.58 3.27 -0.27
C LEU A 181 11.69 3.03 0.95
N GLY A 182 10.66 3.86 1.15
CA GLY A 182 9.76 3.74 2.30
C GLY A 182 9.02 2.40 2.32
N LEU A 183 8.46 1.96 1.19
CA LEU A 183 7.79 0.65 1.09
C LEU A 183 8.79 -0.51 1.16
N PHE A 184 10.00 -0.37 0.63
CA PHE A 184 11.04 -1.37 0.75
C PHE A 184 11.38 -1.65 2.22
N ALA A 185 11.65 -0.61 3.00
CA ALA A 185 11.93 -0.75 4.44
C ALA A 185 10.70 -1.32 5.18
N GLN A 186 9.51 -0.80 4.90
CA GLN A 186 8.27 -1.21 5.54
C GLN A 186 7.94 -2.68 5.28
N ILE A 187 7.89 -3.11 4.02
CA ILE A 187 7.54 -4.48 3.63
C ILE A 187 8.62 -5.46 4.07
N GLY A 188 9.91 -5.07 3.93
CA GLY A 188 11.03 -5.87 4.41
C GLY A 188 10.94 -6.13 5.91
N LEU A 189 10.77 -5.08 6.71
CA LEU A 189 10.69 -5.22 8.16
C LEU A 189 9.43 -5.99 8.59
N ILE A 190 8.24 -5.66 8.04
CA ILE A 190 6.99 -6.37 8.37
C ILE A 190 7.13 -7.87 8.12
N SER A 191 7.80 -8.28 7.05
CA SER A 191 7.99 -9.69 6.72
C SER A 191 8.78 -10.48 7.77
N GLN A 192 9.61 -9.80 8.56
CA GLN A 192 10.44 -10.40 9.63
C GLN A 192 9.99 -9.98 11.04
N LEU A 193 9.12 -8.99 11.16
CA LEU A 193 8.78 -8.34 12.44
C LEU A 193 8.22 -9.32 13.47
N PHE A 194 7.34 -10.24 13.06
CA PHE A 194 6.80 -11.25 13.97
C PHE A 194 7.90 -12.16 14.51
N LEU A 195 8.80 -12.64 13.65
CA LEU A 195 9.93 -13.48 14.03
C LEU A 195 10.90 -12.74 14.95
N LEU A 196 11.15 -11.46 14.68
CA LEU A 196 11.95 -10.59 15.51
C LEU A 196 11.34 -10.44 16.92
N LEU A 197 10.03 -10.28 17.00
CA LEU A 197 9.37 -10.09 18.28
C LEU A 197 9.36 -11.36 19.13
N ILE A 198 9.18 -12.56 18.56
CA ILE A 198 9.15 -13.81 19.33
C ILE A 198 10.51 -14.19 19.94
N ASP A 199 11.59 -13.58 19.48
CA ASP A 199 12.90 -13.74 20.11
C ASP A 199 13.01 -12.97 21.44
N HIS A 200 12.14 -11.98 21.67
CA HIS A 200 12.14 -11.11 22.87
C HIS A 200 10.92 -11.29 23.77
N VAL A 201 9.77 -11.71 23.19
CA VAL A 201 8.49 -11.84 23.92
C VAL A 201 7.77 -13.13 23.53
N THR A 202 6.73 -13.48 24.27
CA THR A 202 5.92 -14.67 23.93
C THR A 202 5.21 -14.49 22.58
N GLN A 203 4.91 -15.60 21.90
CA GLN A 203 4.20 -15.62 20.63
C GLN A 203 2.87 -14.86 20.70
N GLN A 204 2.14 -14.99 21.81
CA GLN A 204 0.90 -14.29 22.04
C GLN A 204 1.10 -12.77 22.14
N THR A 205 2.13 -12.33 22.87
CA THR A 205 2.49 -10.90 22.99
C THR A 205 2.94 -10.33 21.64
N ALA A 206 3.71 -11.08 20.87
CA ALA A 206 4.11 -10.68 19.51
C ALA A 206 2.89 -10.51 18.59
N GLY A 207 1.94 -11.44 18.64
CA GLY A 207 0.68 -11.32 17.89
C GLY A 207 -0.15 -10.09 18.29
N MET A 208 -0.25 -9.81 19.60
CA MET A 208 -0.94 -8.60 20.09
C MET A 208 -0.22 -7.32 19.65
N ALA A 209 1.11 -7.30 19.67
CA ALA A 209 1.90 -6.15 19.22
C ALA A 209 1.67 -5.86 17.72
N MET A 210 1.59 -6.89 16.87
CA MET A 210 1.22 -6.73 15.44
C MET A 210 -0.20 -6.17 15.30
N GLY A 211 -1.13 -6.59 16.15
CA GLY A 211 -2.48 -6.01 16.24
C GLY A 211 -2.46 -4.53 16.60
N VAL A 212 -1.65 -4.14 17.59
CA VAL A 212 -1.45 -2.73 17.98
C VAL A 212 -0.92 -1.91 16.81
N ALA A 213 0.08 -2.39 16.06
CA ALA A 213 0.58 -1.70 14.88
C ALA A 213 -0.51 -1.51 13.82
N THR A 214 -1.35 -2.52 13.60
CA THR A 214 -2.45 -2.45 12.62
C THR A 214 -3.52 -1.43 13.04
N CYS A 215 -3.92 -1.41 14.31
CA CYS A 215 -4.83 -0.40 14.86
C CYS A 215 -4.23 1.01 14.75
N SER A 216 -2.94 1.15 15.05
CA SER A 216 -2.22 2.42 14.93
C SER A 216 -2.12 2.89 13.49
N ALA A 217 -2.05 1.99 12.51
CA ALA A 217 -2.08 2.34 11.09
C ALA A 217 -3.44 2.94 10.67
N ILE A 218 -4.55 2.44 11.21
CA ILE A 218 -5.89 3.03 10.98
C ILE A 218 -5.93 4.46 11.55
N PHE A 219 -5.48 4.61 12.79
CA PHE A 219 -5.42 5.92 13.45
C PHE A 219 -4.50 6.90 12.70
N GLY A 220 -3.32 6.43 12.26
CA GLY A 220 -2.36 7.22 11.49
C GLY A 220 -2.94 7.74 10.17
N ARG A 221 -3.73 6.94 9.44
CA ARG A 221 -4.44 7.39 8.22
C ARG A 221 -5.48 8.47 8.53
N PHE A 222 -6.25 8.26 9.58
CA PHE A 222 -7.24 9.25 10.00
C PHE A 222 -6.59 10.59 10.40
N LEU A 223 -5.53 10.54 11.19
CA LEU A 223 -4.75 11.72 11.57
C LEU A 223 -4.17 12.44 10.34
N SER A 224 -3.53 11.70 9.45
CA SER A 224 -2.95 12.28 8.23
C SER A 224 -4.00 12.90 7.32
N SER A 225 -5.20 12.31 7.20
CA SER A 225 -6.28 12.90 6.41
C SER A 225 -6.74 14.25 6.96
N ARG A 226 -6.66 14.45 8.27
CA ARG A 226 -6.95 15.73 8.92
C ARG A 226 -5.81 16.75 8.78
N LEU A 227 -4.56 16.28 8.81
CA LEU A 227 -3.39 17.13 8.59
C LEU A 227 -3.27 17.63 7.15
N LEU A 228 -3.92 16.96 6.19
CA LEU A 228 -3.96 17.33 4.78
C LEU A 228 -5.00 18.41 4.46
N ALA A 229 -5.12 19.41 5.34
CA ALA A 229 -5.95 20.59 5.11
C ALA A 229 -5.50 21.37 3.85
N PRO A 230 -6.40 22.19 3.23
CA PRO A 230 -6.04 23.08 2.14
C PRO A 230 -4.83 23.94 2.50
N GLY A 231 -3.81 23.97 1.63
CA GLY A 231 -2.57 24.71 1.85
C GLY A 231 -1.44 23.92 2.52
N THR A 232 -1.70 22.74 3.09
CA THR A 232 -0.65 21.92 3.71
C THR A 232 0.23 21.26 2.64
N CYS A 233 1.54 21.36 2.82
CA CYS A 233 2.52 20.65 1.98
C CYS A 233 2.42 19.13 2.22
N ARG A 234 1.88 18.39 1.25
CA ARG A 234 1.64 16.95 1.35
C ARG A 234 2.92 16.14 1.52
N ARG A 235 4.06 16.66 1.01
CA ARG A 235 5.38 16.04 1.21
C ARG A 235 5.80 16.06 2.67
N HIS A 236 5.52 17.12 3.43
CA HIS A 236 5.84 17.18 4.85
C HIS A 236 5.04 16.13 5.65
N VAL A 237 3.78 15.89 5.30
CA VAL A 237 2.99 14.81 5.92
C VAL A 237 3.58 13.44 5.62
N ALA A 238 4.11 13.22 4.42
CA ALA A 238 4.81 11.99 4.08
C ALA A 238 6.14 11.85 4.84
N CYS A 239 6.92 12.92 4.98
CA CYS A 239 8.13 12.93 5.81
C CYS A 239 7.80 12.59 7.28
N LEU A 240 6.73 13.16 7.83
CA LEU A 240 6.29 12.83 9.19
C LEU A 240 5.93 11.35 9.33
N SER A 241 5.24 10.77 8.34
CA SER A 241 4.91 9.34 8.34
C SER A 241 6.16 8.44 8.33
N TYR A 242 7.15 8.78 7.51
CA TYR A 242 8.43 8.04 7.50
C TYR A 242 9.24 8.29 8.78
N ALA A 243 9.20 9.50 9.35
CA ALA A 243 9.83 9.81 10.63
C ALA A 243 9.22 8.99 11.78
N CYS A 244 7.90 8.82 11.82
CA CYS A 244 7.23 7.94 12.78
C CYS A 244 7.71 6.49 12.64
N GLN A 245 7.83 5.96 11.41
CA GLN A 245 8.34 4.60 11.19
C GLN A 245 9.80 4.47 11.62
N CYS A 246 10.64 5.44 11.25
CA CYS A 246 12.06 5.48 11.63
C CYS A 246 12.20 5.50 13.16
N LEU A 247 11.49 6.38 13.84
CA LEU A 247 11.49 6.47 15.31
C LEU A 247 10.95 5.18 15.95
N GLY A 248 9.92 4.58 15.37
CA GLY A 248 9.40 3.28 15.80
C GLY A 248 10.46 2.19 15.73
N CYS A 249 11.23 2.12 14.64
CA CYS A 249 12.36 1.19 14.52
C CYS A 249 13.44 1.46 15.57
N VAL A 250 13.79 2.73 15.80
CA VAL A 250 14.79 3.10 16.83
C VAL A 250 14.31 2.71 18.22
N VAL A 251 13.04 2.94 18.56
CA VAL A 251 12.49 2.53 19.87
C VAL A 251 12.50 1.00 20.02
N LEU A 252 12.19 0.26 18.95
CA LEU A 252 12.24 -1.20 18.96
C LEU A 252 13.66 -1.77 19.12
N MET A 253 14.72 -1.04 18.79
CA MET A 253 16.10 -1.47 19.08
C MET A 253 16.39 -1.57 20.58
N PHE A 254 15.67 -0.81 21.42
CA PHE A 254 15.84 -0.78 22.86
C PHE A 254 14.76 -1.56 23.60
N ILE A 255 14.06 -2.47 22.93
CA ILE A 255 12.89 -3.16 23.45
C ILE A 255 13.22 -3.94 24.74
N GLY A 256 14.38 -4.62 24.80
CA GLY A 256 14.78 -5.43 25.92
C GLY A 256 13.62 -6.29 26.45
N THR A 257 13.32 -6.16 27.75
CA THR A 257 12.16 -6.80 28.40
C THR A 257 11.02 -5.79 28.72
N SER A 258 11.06 -4.57 28.16
CA SER A 258 10.10 -3.52 28.47
C SER A 258 8.85 -3.57 27.56
N PRO A 259 7.68 -3.97 28.08
CA PRO A 259 6.43 -3.93 27.32
C PRO A 259 6.04 -2.52 26.87
N ALA A 260 6.44 -1.48 27.61
CA ALA A 260 6.15 -0.10 27.27
C ALA A 260 6.90 0.35 26.01
N LEU A 261 8.19 -0.01 25.88
CA LEU A 261 8.97 0.27 24.66
C LEU A 261 8.46 -0.53 23.46
N LEU A 262 8.06 -1.79 23.67
CA LEU A 262 7.40 -2.58 22.64
C LEU A 262 6.14 -1.87 22.12
N CYS A 263 5.23 -1.52 23.00
CA CYS A 263 4.00 -0.83 22.62
C CYS A 263 4.29 0.52 21.94
N ALA A 264 5.19 1.33 22.48
CA ALA A 264 5.54 2.63 21.91
C ALA A 264 6.15 2.50 20.51
N GLY A 265 7.09 1.57 20.31
CA GLY A 265 7.70 1.30 19.02
C GLY A 265 6.68 0.81 17.99
N MET A 266 5.81 -0.12 18.37
CA MET A 266 4.75 -0.65 17.50
C MET A 266 3.70 0.40 17.15
N ILE A 267 3.32 1.29 18.08
CA ILE A 267 2.42 2.40 17.80
C ILE A 267 3.04 3.38 16.82
N LEU A 268 4.28 3.82 17.06
CA LEU A 268 4.99 4.76 16.18
C LEU A 268 5.16 4.19 14.77
N PHE A 269 5.63 2.96 14.68
CA PHE A 269 5.80 2.27 13.40
C PHE A 269 4.45 2.11 12.69
N GLY A 270 3.41 1.69 13.42
CA GLY A 270 2.05 1.52 12.92
C GLY A 270 1.44 2.80 12.36
N VAL A 271 1.51 3.92 13.09
CA VAL A 271 1.02 5.23 12.64
C VAL A 271 1.63 5.62 11.29
N GLY A 272 2.92 5.34 11.09
CA GLY A 272 3.60 5.63 9.82
C GLY A 272 3.17 4.70 8.68
N ILE A 273 2.99 3.39 8.93
CA ILE A 273 2.61 2.39 7.92
C ILE A 273 1.36 2.79 7.15
N GLY A 274 0.34 3.28 7.85
CA GLY A 274 -0.96 3.58 7.29
C GLY A 274 -0.92 4.51 6.08
N ASN A 275 0.08 5.36 6.00
CA ASN A 275 0.14 6.46 5.04
C ASN A 275 0.97 6.16 3.79
N ALA A 276 1.80 5.13 3.80
CA ALA A 276 2.75 4.84 2.72
C ALA A 276 2.10 4.64 1.34
N THR A 277 0.89 4.10 1.29
CA THR A 277 0.17 3.87 0.04
C THR A 277 -0.83 4.97 -0.32
N SER A 278 -1.32 5.73 0.65
CA SER A 278 -2.32 6.78 0.43
C SER A 278 -1.73 8.14 0.06
N LEU A 279 -0.58 8.49 0.61
CA LEU A 279 0.06 9.80 0.39
C LEU A 279 0.60 10.00 -1.03
N PRO A 280 1.27 9.04 -1.71
CA PRO A 280 1.81 9.27 -3.04
C PRO A 280 0.77 9.69 -4.09
N PRO A 281 -0.43 9.07 -4.17
CA PRO A 281 -1.49 9.56 -5.04
C PRO A 281 -1.93 10.99 -4.72
N LEU A 282 -1.97 11.37 -3.44
CA LEU A 282 -2.35 12.70 -3.00
C LEU A 282 -1.28 13.75 -3.33
N ILE A 283 0.00 13.40 -3.20
CA ILE A 283 1.12 14.25 -3.61
C ILE A 283 1.08 14.42 -5.13
N ALA A 284 0.91 13.34 -5.88
CA ALA A 284 0.82 13.38 -7.33
C ALA A 284 -0.30 14.33 -7.82
N GLN A 285 -1.45 14.36 -7.14
CA GLN A 285 -2.53 15.29 -7.45
C GLN A 285 -2.20 16.76 -7.21
N ALA A 286 -1.34 17.05 -6.23
CA ALA A 286 -0.96 18.43 -5.94
C ALA A 286 0.11 18.95 -6.89
N GLU A 287 0.99 18.06 -7.38
CA GLU A 287 2.20 18.43 -8.10
C GLU A 287 2.13 18.23 -9.61
N PHE A 288 1.15 17.42 -10.08
CA PHE A 288 1.04 17.09 -11.52
C PHE A 288 -0.31 17.53 -12.12
N PRO A 289 -0.34 17.85 -13.43
CA PRO A 289 -1.58 18.16 -14.14
C PRO A 289 -2.58 17.02 -14.05
N ARG A 290 -3.88 17.35 -13.94
CA ARG A 290 -4.97 16.36 -13.72
C ARG A 290 -4.95 15.19 -14.70
N HIS A 291 -4.69 15.47 -15.98
CA HIS A 291 -4.64 14.44 -17.04
C HIS A 291 -3.48 13.46 -16.90
N GLN A 292 -2.40 13.81 -16.18
CA GLN A 292 -1.21 12.98 -15.98
C GLN A 292 -1.22 12.22 -14.65
N VAL A 293 -2.04 12.64 -13.68
CA VAL A 293 -2.05 12.05 -12.33
C VAL A 293 -2.20 10.53 -12.34
N ALA A 294 -3.15 10.01 -13.14
CA ALA A 294 -3.37 8.57 -13.21
C ALA A 294 -2.11 7.81 -13.69
N ARG A 295 -1.45 8.32 -14.73
CA ARG A 295 -0.20 7.75 -15.26
C ARG A 295 0.93 7.85 -14.25
N VAL A 296 1.09 9.01 -13.60
CA VAL A 296 2.12 9.24 -12.56
C VAL A 296 1.93 8.28 -11.39
N VAL A 297 0.73 8.16 -10.87
CA VAL A 297 0.40 7.24 -9.75
C VAL A 297 0.70 5.79 -10.13
N THR A 298 0.25 5.35 -11.31
CA THR A 298 0.50 3.98 -11.79
C THR A 298 1.99 3.67 -11.89
N LEU A 299 2.78 4.59 -12.45
CA LEU A 299 4.23 4.39 -12.60
C LEU A 299 4.95 4.39 -11.24
N ILE A 300 4.57 5.29 -10.32
CA ILE A 300 5.15 5.33 -8.97
C ILE A 300 4.86 4.01 -8.23
N VAL A 301 3.62 3.54 -8.29
CA VAL A 301 3.23 2.26 -7.67
C VAL A 301 3.99 1.09 -8.30
N ALA A 302 4.13 1.07 -9.63
CA ALA A 302 4.85 0.01 -10.34
C ALA A 302 6.35 -0.02 -9.97
N ILE A 303 7.01 1.15 -9.96
CA ILE A 303 8.43 1.27 -9.59
C ILE A 303 8.63 0.81 -8.14
N ALA A 304 7.81 1.33 -7.23
CA ALA A 304 7.87 0.96 -5.82
C ALA A 304 7.66 -0.54 -5.61
N GLN A 305 6.66 -1.13 -6.29
CA GLN A 305 6.36 -2.55 -6.19
C GLN A 305 7.49 -3.43 -6.72
N GLY A 306 8.09 -3.05 -7.85
CA GLY A 306 9.27 -3.73 -8.38
C GLY A 306 10.45 -3.69 -7.41
N CYS A 307 10.67 -2.56 -6.73
CA CYS A 307 11.73 -2.42 -5.74
C CYS A 307 11.43 -3.26 -4.48
N TYR A 308 10.28 -3.08 -3.84
CA TYR A 308 10.00 -3.77 -2.58
C TYR A 308 9.73 -5.27 -2.73
N ALA A 309 9.58 -5.77 -3.96
CA ALA A 309 9.47 -7.21 -4.22
C ALA A 309 10.67 -8.02 -3.70
N PHE A 310 11.82 -7.38 -3.58
CA PHE A 310 13.06 -7.98 -3.06
C PHE A 310 13.27 -7.75 -1.56
N ALA A 311 12.47 -6.89 -0.95
CA ALA A 311 12.66 -6.50 0.45
C ALA A 311 12.58 -7.68 1.44
N PRO A 312 11.59 -8.62 1.35
CA PRO A 312 11.57 -9.77 2.25
C PRO A 312 12.81 -10.66 2.13
N ALA A 313 13.36 -10.80 0.92
CA ALA A 313 14.58 -11.59 0.70
C ALA A 313 15.82 -10.91 1.32
N LEU A 314 15.93 -9.58 1.18
CA LEU A 314 17.04 -8.83 1.80
C LEU A 314 16.97 -8.91 3.33
N PHE A 315 15.82 -8.62 3.93
CA PHE A 315 15.66 -8.63 5.38
C PHE A 315 15.75 -10.04 5.96
N GLY A 316 15.24 -11.07 5.26
CA GLY A 316 15.47 -12.47 5.63
C GLY A 316 16.93 -12.87 5.50
N GLY A 317 17.64 -12.39 4.48
CA GLY A 317 19.08 -12.60 4.30
C GLY A 317 19.92 -11.99 5.44
N VAL A 318 19.57 -10.81 5.94
CA VAL A 318 20.20 -10.22 7.12
C VAL A 318 20.11 -11.18 8.30
N ARG A 319 18.95 -11.78 8.52
CA ARG A 319 18.72 -12.72 9.62
C ARG A 319 19.52 -14.03 9.48
N THR A 320 19.74 -14.49 8.26
CA THR A 320 20.54 -15.71 8.01
C THR A 320 22.06 -15.47 8.07
N LEU A 321 22.51 -14.26 7.74
CA LEU A 321 23.91 -13.88 7.73
C LEU A 321 24.43 -13.48 9.12
N PHE A 322 23.59 -12.83 9.92
CA PHE A 322 23.90 -12.34 11.25
C PHE A 322 23.05 -13.10 12.27
N ASN A 323 23.50 -14.29 12.69
CA ASN A 323 22.76 -15.10 13.66
C ASN A 323 22.75 -14.46 15.05
N GLY A 324 21.58 -14.51 15.73
CA GLY A 324 21.42 -14.06 17.11
C GLY A 324 20.85 -12.63 17.25
N PRO A 325 20.93 -12.02 18.45
CA PRO A 325 20.29 -10.73 18.75
C PRO A 325 20.79 -9.56 17.89
N ASP A 326 22.02 -9.65 17.36
CA ASP A 326 22.58 -8.64 16.46
C ASP A 326 21.82 -8.56 15.13
N SER A 327 21.22 -9.66 14.66
CA SER A 327 20.46 -9.69 13.42
C SER A 327 19.22 -8.80 13.49
N ASP A 328 18.56 -8.74 14.64
CA ASP A 328 17.35 -7.94 14.86
C ASP A 328 17.69 -6.44 14.89
N LEU A 329 18.78 -6.11 15.60
CA LEU A 329 19.31 -4.76 15.65
C LEU A 329 19.71 -4.25 14.25
N ILE A 330 20.39 -5.09 13.47
CA ILE A 330 20.80 -4.76 12.09
C ILE A 330 19.56 -4.57 11.19
N ALA A 331 18.56 -5.45 11.30
CA ALA A 331 17.33 -5.32 10.51
C ALA A 331 16.57 -4.03 10.83
N LEU A 332 16.42 -3.68 12.11
CA LEU A 332 15.81 -2.43 12.55
C LEU A 332 16.62 -1.21 12.13
N ALA A 333 17.95 -1.24 12.27
CA ALA A 333 18.84 -0.16 11.84
C ALA A 333 18.78 0.04 10.33
N LEU A 334 18.74 -1.03 9.55
CA LEU A 334 18.59 -1.00 8.10
C LEU A 334 17.25 -0.35 7.72
N ALA A 335 16.15 -0.77 8.35
CA ALA A 335 14.84 -0.18 8.10
C ALA A 335 14.82 1.32 8.44
N ALA A 336 15.35 1.71 9.61
CA ALA A 336 15.43 3.11 10.02
C ALA A 336 16.28 3.95 9.05
N SER A 337 17.43 3.43 8.63
CA SER A 337 18.32 4.11 7.68
C SER A 337 17.67 4.33 6.31
N ILE A 338 16.97 3.33 5.79
CA ILE A 338 16.24 3.44 4.52
C ILE A 338 15.08 4.44 4.64
N GLN A 339 14.35 4.46 5.78
CA GLN A 339 13.29 5.45 6.04
C GLN A 339 13.86 6.87 6.13
N ALA A 340 15.00 7.05 6.78
CA ALA A 340 15.70 8.34 6.82
C ALA A 340 16.13 8.80 5.42
N ALA A 341 16.65 7.89 4.60
CA ALA A 341 16.98 8.19 3.20
C ALA A 341 15.73 8.60 2.40
N ALA A 342 14.58 7.95 2.61
CA ALA A 342 13.32 8.33 1.98
C ALA A 342 12.90 9.76 2.34
N ILE A 343 13.08 10.18 3.60
CA ILE A 343 12.82 11.55 4.06
C ILE A 343 13.73 12.54 3.34
N LEU A 344 15.04 12.25 3.30
CA LEU A 344 16.02 13.13 2.63
C LEU A 344 15.69 13.31 1.15
N VAL A 345 15.29 12.22 0.46
CA VAL A 345 14.86 12.27 -0.93
C VAL A 345 13.61 13.14 -1.11
N LEU A 346 12.61 13.03 -0.22
CA LEU A 346 11.40 13.87 -0.29
C LEU A 346 11.69 15.36 -0.11
N ILE A 347 12.59 15.70 0.82
CA ILE A 347 12.94 17.08 1.13
C ILE A 347 13.83 17.70 0.03
N SER A 348 14.60 16.89 -0.69
CA SER A 348 15.52 17.37 -1.74
C SER A 348 14.83 18.10 -2.90
N THR A 349 13.52 17.91 -3.04
CA THR A 349 12.71 18.66 -4.02
C THR A 349 11.83 19.66 -3.29
N ARG A 350 12.11 20.94 -3.47
CA ARG A 350 11.21 21.99 -2.98
C ARG A 350 9.89 21.88 -3.73
N PRO A 351 8.74 21.84 -3.04
CA PRO A 351 7.46 21.95 -3.72
C PRO A 351 7.48 23.26 -4.50
N HIS A 352 7.10 23.23 -5.78
CA HIS A 352 6.86 24.45 -6.54
C HIS A 352 5.68 25.15 -5.84
N GLY A 353 6.01 26.08 -4.93
CA GLY A 353 5.04 26.97 -4.36
C GLY A 353 4.41 27.76 -5.50
N LYS A 354 3.09 27.62 -5.69
CA LYS A 354 2.34 28.74 -6.25
C LYS A 354 2.50 29.88 -5.25
N PRO A 355 2.84 31.11 -5.73
CA PRO A 355 2.82 32.28 -4.89
C PRO A 355 1.45 32.49 -4.25
#